data_d540d976060fbf58b9a77a548887308a
#
_entry.id   d540d976060fbf58b9a77a548887308a
#
_cell.length_a   1.000
_cell.length_b   1.000
_cell.length_c   1.000
_cell.angle_alpha   90.00
_cell.angle_beta   90.00
_cell.angle_gamma   90.00
#
_symmetry.space_group_name_H-M   'P 1'
#
loop_
_entity.id
_entity.type
_entity.pdbx_description
1 polymer ?
#
loop_
_entity_poly.entity_id
_entity_poly.type
_entity_poly.pdbx_seq_one_letter_code
_entity_poly.pdbx_strand_id
1 'polypeptide(L)'
;KTILGQTGTWGANDVIRITLQHPATAQFMARKIYRTFAATDTDDNAVVAELADKLVASNFNVRTAVAALVTSEWFYSTDIRGALIKSPLDLIIGLLSTLNISSIERRYVVDSLRGLTQEPFYPPTVEGWKGHHAWITSSTFPLRQRWAEALIAGRQFGTAATLKTEAGANLKPDLVALVRTLPDANDPSAVVRNVAELLLPLPLTQEQQTVLLEILLAGAPDYEWNIEDDGFVTPRLGFLFTAIVRMPEFQLM
;
A
#
# COMPACT_ATOMS: atom_id res chain seq x y z
N LYS A 1 45.29 9.68 -4.83
CA LYS A 1 44.24 9.08 -3.98
C LYS A 1 43.99 7.66 -4.47
N THR A 2 43.77 6.73 -3.54
CA THR A 2 43.36 5.35 -3.85
C THR A 2 41.90 5.16 -3.53
N ILE A 3 41.11 4.70 -4.51
CA ILE A 3 39.66 4.47 -4.39
C ILE A 3 39.37 3.08 -4.97
N LEU A 4 38.82 2.19 -4.16
CA LEU A 4 38.50 0.80 -4.54
C LEU A 4 39.66 0.10 -5.29
N GLY A 5 40.90 0.29 -4.80
CA GLY A 5 42.12 -0.29 -5.37
C GLY A 5 42.72 0.46 -6.55
N GLN A 6 42.06 1.47 -7.11
CA GLN A 6 42.58 2.29 -8.20
C GLN A 6 43.28 3.55 -7.67
N THR A 7 44.56 3.77 -8.04
CA THR A 7 45.35 4.92 -7.60
C THR A 7 45.50 5.94 -8.71
N GLY A 8 45.25 7.22 -8.41
CA GLY A 8 45.35 8.31 -9.39
C GLY A 8 44.94 9.67 -8.81
N THR A 9 44.89 10.67 -9.70
CA THR A 9 44.37 12.00 -9.38
C THR A 9 42.89 12.07 -9.79
N TRP A 10 42.04 11.67 -8.86
CA TRP A 10 40.61 11.50 -9.11
C TRP A 10 39.79 12.73 -8.74
N GLY A 11 38.94 13.20 -9.67
CA GLY A 11 37.87 14.15 -9.44
C GLY A 11 36.54 13.43 -9.08
N ALA A 12 35.48 14.21 -8.84
CA ALA A 12 34.17 13.66 -8.44
C ALA A 12 33.61 12.66 -9.48
N ASN A 13 33.68 12.98 -10.76
CA ASN A 13 33.19 12.10 -11.84
C ASN A 13 33.98 10.78 -11.92
N ASP A 14 35.28 10.81 -11.63
CA ASP A 14 36.09 9.60 -11.59
C ASP A 14 35.68 8.69 -10.43
N VAL A 15 35.38 9.27 -9.26
CA VAL A 15 34.90 8.52 -8.10
C VAL A 15 33.60 7.81 -8.45
N ILE A 16 32.64 8.52 -9.06
CA ILE A 16 31.36 7.93 -9.50
C ILE A 16 31.62 6.80 -10.49
N ARG A 17 32.45 7.03 -11.50
CA ARG A 17 32.78 6.01 -12.52
C ARG A 17 33.43 4.77 -11.90
N ILE A 18 34.40 4.95 -11.00
CA ILE A 18 35.07 3.84 -10.31
C ILE A 18 34.07 3.05 -9.45
N THR A 19 33.18 3.74 -8.76
CA THR A 19 32.13 3.11 -7.95
C THR A 19 31.15 2.31 -8.81
N LEU A 20 30.69 2.86 -9.94
CA LEU A 20 29.78 2.16 -10.86
C LEU A 20 30.44 0.93 -11.52
N GLN A 21 31.76 0.95 -11.75
CA GLN A 21 32.50 -0.19 -12.28
C GLN A 21 32.74 -1.31 -11.26
N HIS A 22 32.51 -1.06 -9.96
CA HIS A 22 32.70 -2.08 -8.94
C HIS A 22 31.59 -3.13 -9.00
N PRO A 23 31.90 -4.44 -9.05
CA PRO A 23 30.89 -5.51 -9.20
C PRO A 23 29.76 -5.48 -8.17
N ALA A 24 30.08 -5.10 -6.93
CA ALA A 24 29.06 -5.02 -5.86
C ALA A 24 28.02 -3.91 -6.09
N THR A 25 28.30 -2.91 -6.93
CA THR A 25 27.38 -1.78 -7.14
C THR A 25 26.12 -2.23 -7.86
N ALA A 26 26.23 -3.03 -8.91
CA ALA A 26 25.07 -3.56 -9.63
C ALA A 26 24.21 -4.45 -8.72
N GLN A 27 24.82 -5.34 -7.93
CA GLN A 27 24.15 -6.18 -6.96
C GLN A 27 23.42 -5.36 -5.88
N PHE A 28 24.08 -4.31 -5.37
CA PHE A 28 23.50 -3.44 -4.35
C PHE A 28 22.28 -2.68 -4.90
N MET A 29 22.37 -2.13 -6.11
CA MET A 29 21.26 -1.41 -6.74
C MET A 29 20.12 -2.36 -7.11
N ALA A 30 20.42 -3.52 -7.66
CA ALA A 30 19.44 -4.54 -7.98
C ALA A 30 18.64 -4.98 -6.74
N ARG A 31 19.34 -5.23 -5.62
CA ARG A 31 18.71 -5.56 -4.34
C ARG A 31 17.82 -4.44 -3.82
N LYS A 32 18.22 -3.18 -3.98
CA LYS A 32 17.35 -2.05 -3.62
C LYS A 32 16.08 -1.98 -4.47
N ILE A 33 16.20 -2.20 -5.79
CA ILE A 33 15.04 -2.26 -6.70
C ILE A 33 14.12 -3.42 -6.28
N TYR A 34 14.67 -4.60 -6.09
CA TYR A 34 13.94 -5.78 -5.64
C TYR A 34 13.15 -5.51 -4.35
N ARG A 35 13.82 -4.99 -3.32
CA ARG A 35 13.21 -4.70 -2.01
C ARG A 35 12.17 -3.58 -2.04
N THR A 36 12.25 -2.69 -3.02
CA THR A 36 11.28 -1.59 -3.17
C THR A 36 9.97 -2.07 -3.78
N PHE A 37 10.02 -3.03 -4.71
CA PHE A 37 8.86 -3.38 -5.52
C PHE A 37 8.32 -4.79 -5.29
N ALA A 38 9.09 -5.69 -4.70
CA ALA A 38 8.73 -7.10 -4.65
C ALA A 38 8.68 -7.68 -3.23
N ALA A 39 9.81 -7.77 -2.53
CA ALA A 39 9.85 -8.35 -1.19
C ALA A 39 11.05 -7.83 -0.41
N THR A 40 10.91 -7.70 0.92
CA THR A 40 11.97 -7.18 1.77
C THR A 40 12.63 -8.25 2.64
N ASP A 41 11.96 -9.34 2.97
CA ASP A 41 12.43 -10.32 3.95
C ASP A 41 13.27 -11.44 3.33
N THR A 42 13.02 -11.75 2.08
CA THR A 42 13.75 -12.78 1.36
C THR A 42 14.37 -12.20 0.11
N ASP A 43 15.71 -12.15 0.05
CA ASP A 43 16.38 -11.84 -1.20
C ASP A 43 16.35 -13.09 -2.09
N ASP A 44 15.61 -13.08 -3.18
CA ASP A 44 15.81 -14.04 -4.24
C ASP A 44 17.10 -13.68 -4.98
N ASN A 45 18.19 -14.37 -4.64
CA ASN A 45 19.49 -14.08 -5.21
C ASN A 45 19.56 -14.29 -6.73
N ALA A 46 18.71 -15.15 -7.31
CA ALA A 46 18.65 -15.36 -8.75
C ALA A 46 18.04 -14.15 -9.45
N VAL A 47 16.91 -13.65 -8.95
CA VAL A 47 16.25 -12.43 -9.45
C VAL A 47 17.14 -11.21 -9.27
N VAL A 48 17.78 -11.06 -8.11
CA VAL A 48 18.72 -9.96 -7.85
C VAL A 48 19.91 -10.00 -8.81
N ALA A 49 20.46 -11.20 -9.11
CA ALA A 49 21.55 -11.35 -10.06
C ALA A 49 21.11 -10.96 -11.49
N GLU A 50 19.94 -11.43 -11.94
CA GLU A 50 19.40 -11.06 -13.26
C GLU A 50 19.19 -9.54 -13.37
N LEU A 51 18.63 -8.89 -12.35
CA LEU A 51 18.48 -7.44 -12.34
C LEU A 51 19.83 -6.70 -12.36
N ALA A 52 20.85 -7.23 -11.68
CA ALA A 52 22.20 -6.69 -11.71
C ALA A 52 22.81 -6.76 -13.12
N ASP A 53 22.63 -7.89 -13.81
CA ASP A 53 23.08 -8.06 -15.19
C ASP A 53 22.37 -7.09 -16.15
N LYS A 54 21.06 -6.88 -15.99
CA LYS A 54 20.29 -5.88 -16.75
C LYS A 54 20.79 -4.46 -16.48
N LEU A 55 21.13 -4.11 -15.24
CA LEU A 55 21.71 -2.81 -14.89
C LEU A 55 23.04 -2.59 -15.60
N VAL A 56 23.95 -3.56 -15.53
CA VAL A 56 25.27 -3.47 -16.20
C VAL A 56 25.09 -3.35 -17.71
N ALA A 57 24.30 -4.22 -18.35
CA ALA A 57 24.07 -4.23 -19.78
C ALA A 57 23.44 -2.94 -20.32
N SER A 58 22.64 -2.25 -19.50
CA SER A 58 21.97 -0.99 -19.84
C SER A 58 22.71 0.27 -19.37
N ASN A 59 23.98 0.14 -18.95
CA ASN A 59 24.76 1.23 -18.36
C ASN A 59 24.05 1.90 -17.18
N PHE A 60 23.57 1.08 -16.24
CA PHE A 60 22.83 1.48 -15.03
C PHE A 60 21.53 2.25 -15.30
N ASN A 61 20.85 1.94 -16.39
CA ASN A 61 19.51 2.46 -16.64
C ASN A 61 18.50 1.77 -15.72
N VAL A 62 18.09 2.46 -14.66
CA VAL A 62 17.14 1.94 -13.65
C VAL A 62 15.80 1.55 -14.27
N ARG A 63 15.31 2.30 -15.27
CA ARG A 63 14.06 1.95 -15.98
C ARG A 63 14.12 0.54 -16.58
N THR A 64 15.25 0.16 -17.17
CA THR A 64 15.42 -1.18 -17.78
C THR A 64 15.30 -2.27 -16.72
N ALA A 65 15.93 -2.09 -15.55
CA ALA A 65 15.84 -3.06 -14.48
C ALA A 65 14.44 -3.14 -13.86
N VAL A 66 13.80 -2.00 -13.61
CA VAL A 66 12.41 -1.97 -13.10
C VAL A 66 11.45 -2.60 -14.12
N ALA A 67 11.57 -2.28 -15.40
CA ALA A 67 10.74 -2.89 -16.45
C ALA A 67 10.94 -4.41 -16.49
N ALA A 68 12.18 -4.90 -16.42
CA ALA A 68 12.46 -6.34 -16.39
C ALA A 68 11.81 -7.03 -15.19
N LEU A 69 11.85 -6.38 -14.02
CA LEU A 69 11.22 -6.91 -12.80
C LEU A 69 9.70 -7.00 -12.96
N VAL A 70 9.02 -5.88 -13.27
CA VAL A 70 7.55 -5.81 -13.27
C VAL A 70 6.90 -6.52 -14.47
N THR A 71 7.67 -6.93 -15.47
CA THR A 71 7.17 -7.74 -16.60
C THR A 71 7.53 -9.23 -16.49
N SER A 72 8.26 -9.62 -15.43
CA SER A 72 8.61 -11.03 -15.20
C SER A 72 7.42 -11.82 -14.64
N GLU A 73 7.30 -13.09 -15.01
CA GLU A 73 6.28 -13.99 -14.43
C GLU A 73 6.45 -14.14 -12.91
N TRP A 74 7.69 -14.11 -12.45
CA TRP A 74 8.02 -14.20 -11.04
C TRP A 74 7.38 -13.08 -10.21
N PHE A 75 7.34 -11.84 -10.73
CA PHE A 75 6.76 -10.70 -10.03
C PHE A 75 5.25 -10.87 -9.72
N TYR A 76 4.56 -11.66 -10.56
CA TYR A 76 3.13 -11.95 -10.39
C TYR A 76 2.87 -13.27 -9.65
N SER A 77 3.90 -13.92 -9.13
CA SER A 77 3.73 -15.15 -8.36
C SER A 77 2.97 -14.87 -7.05
N THR A 78 2.30 -15.89 -6.54
CA THR A 78 1.57 -15.80 -5.26
C THR A 78 2.47 -15.48 -4.08
N ASP A 79 3.76 -15.84 -4.15
CA ASP A 79 4.73 -15.62 -3.08
C ASP A 79 5.14 -14.14 -2.94
N ILE A 80 4.90 -13.34 -3.98
CA ILE A 80 5.23 -11.90 -4.00
C ILE A 80 4.00 -11.04 -3.64
N ARG A 81 2.80 -11.54 -3.92
CA ARG A 81 1.57 -10.81 -3.59
C ARG A 81 1.42 -10.71 -2.07
N GLY A 82 1.30 -9.49 -1.57
CA GLY A 82 1.21 -9.25 -0.14
C GLY A 82 2.54 -9.40 0.63
N ALA A 83 3.69 -9.47 -0.06
CA ALA A 83 5.00 -9.58 0.58
C ALA A 83 5.51 -8.25 1.14
N LEU A 84 4.94 -7.13 0.72
CA LEU A 84 5.30 -5.81 1.21
C LEU A 84 4.30 -5.30 2.25
N ILE A 85 4.80 -4.64 3.29
CA ILE A 85 3.97 -3.94 4.26
C ILE A 85 3.79 -2.50 3.78
N LYS A 86 2.54 -2.06 3.64
CA LYS A 86 2.20 -0.67 3.32
C LYS A 86 2.91 0.28 4.27
N SER A 87 3.67 1.24 3.76
CA SER A 87 4.11 2.36 4.57
C SER A 87 2.90 3.19 5.04
N PRO A 88 3.01 4.06 6.05
CA PRO A 88 1.94 4.98 6.39
C PRO A 88 1.44 5.80 5.19
N LEU A 89 2.33 6.19 4.28
CA LEU A 89 1.98 6.90 3.06
C LEU A 89 1.15 6.02 2.12
N ASP A 90 1.57 4.77 1.88
CA ASP A 90 0.83 3.83 1.04
C ASP A 90 -0.55 3.54 1.63
N LEU A 91 -0.63 3.37 2.96
CA LEU A 91 -1.89 3.12 3.66
C LEU A 91 -2.87 4.29 3.48
N ILE A 92 -2.41 5.52 3.77
CA ILE A 92 -3.26 6.71 3.78
C ILE A 92 -3.65 7.11 2.36
N ILE A 93 -2.66 7.31 1.49
CA ILE A 93 -2.90 7.77 0.12
C ILE A 93 -3.58 6.67 -0.71
N GLY A 94 -3.17 5.41 -0.51
CA GLY A 94 -3.81 4.26 -1.16
C GLY A 94 -5.30 4.19 -0.82
N LEU A 95 -5.67 4.27 0.45
CA LEU A 95 -7.09 4.21 0.85
C LEU A 95 -7.88 5.44 0.38
N LEU A 96 -7.30 6.65 0.44
CA LEU A 96 -7.93 7.86 -0.11
C LEU A 96 -8.21 7.71 -1.62
N SER A 97 -7.23 7.20 -2.36
CA SER A 97 -7.36 6.95 -3.81
C SER A 97 -8.43 5.89 -4.10
N THR A 98 -8.41 4.78 -3.39
CA THR A 98 -9.39 3.69 -3.54
C THR A 98 -10.82 4.15 -3.27
N LEU A 99 -11.00 5.02 -2.28
CA LEU A 99 -12.32 5.59 -1.94
C LEU A 99 -12.68 6.83 -2.78
N ASN A 100 -11.91 7.16 -3.83
CA ASN A 100 -12.11 8.33 -4.71
C ASN A 100 -12.14 9.68 -3.95
N ILE A 101 -11.38 9.79 -2.87
CA ILE A 101 -11.29 11.02 -2.07
C ILE A 101 -10.15 11.88 -2.61
N SER A 102 -10.49 12.88 -3.43
CA SER A 102 -9.51 13.80 -4.04
C SER A 102 -9.34 15.14 -3.31
N SER A 103 -10.29 15.51 -2.46
CA SER A 103 -10.31 16.80 -1.78
C SER A 103 -10.48 16.64 -0.27
N ILE A 104 -9.40 16.25 0.40
CA ILE A 104 -9.33 16.18 1.86
C ILE A 104 -8.40 17.29 2.37
N GLU A 105 -8.63 17.82 3.56
CA GLU A 105 -7.75 18.79 4.21
C GLU A 105 -6.32 18.25 4.31
N ARG A 106 -5.38 18.86 3.58
CA ARG A 106 -3.98 18.38 3.48
C ARG A 106 -3.28 18.35 4.83
N ARG A 107 -3.58 19.31 5.70
CA ARG A 107 -3.01 19.34 7.04
C ARG A 107 -3.38 18.09 7.84
N TYR A 108 -4.63 17.67 7.78
CA TYR A 108 -5.08 16.43 8.41
C TYR A 108 -4.31 15.20 7.91
N VAL A 109 -4.05 15.11 6.60
CA VAL A 109 -3.26 14.02 6.01
C VAL A 109 -1.82 14.03 6.54
N VAL A 110 -1.16 15.20 6.55
CA VAL A 110 0.22 15.33 7.05
C VAL A 110 0.31 15.00 8.55
N ASP A 111 -0.63 15.50 9.36
CA ASP A 111 -0.66 15.21 10.79
C ASP A 111 -0.93 13.71 11.07
N SER A 112 -1.75 13.07 10.24
CA SER A 112 -1.99 11.62 10.28
C SER A 112 -0.72 10.82 9.95
N LEU A 113 0.00 11.20 8.89
CA LEU A 113 1.28 10.59 8.51
C LEU A 113 2.34 10.75 9.60
N ARG A 114 2.42 11.93 10.22
CA ARG A 114 3.30 12.19 11.37
C ARG A 114 2.94 11.28 12.55
N GLY A 115 1.66 11.15 12.86
CA GLY A 115 1.16 10.27 13.93
C GLY A 115 1.47 8.79 13.69
N LEU A 116 1.58 8.37 12.42
CA LEU A 116 1.98 7.03 11.99
C LEU A 116 3.50 6.90 11.73
N THR A 117 4.29 7.90 12.14
CA THR A 117 5.77 7.92 12.09
C THR A 117 6.39 8.09 10.70
N GLN A 118 5.64 8.57 9.70
CA GLN A 118 6.18 8.89 8.38
C GLN A 118 5.77 10.30 7.94
N GLU A 119 6.42 11.32 8.49
CA GLU A 119 6.22 12.69 8.00
C GLU A 119 6.97 12.89 6.67
N PRO A 120 6.27 13.18 5.55
CA PRO A 120 6.91 13.35 4.25
C PRO A 120 8.02 14.39 4.29
N PHE A 121 9.15 14.10 3.64
CA PHE A 121 10.36 14.94 3.58
C PHE A 121 11.07 15.20 4.91
N TYR A 122 10.60 14.57 6.01
CA TYR A 122 11.21 14.72 7.33
C TYR A 122 11.59 13.36 7.95
N PRO A 123 12.58 12.67 7.35
CA PRO A 123 13.02 11.36 7.84
C PRO A 123 13.69 11.46 9.21
N PRO A 124 13.62 10.42 10.04
CA PRO A 124 14.19 10.43 11.39
C PRO A 124 15.73 10.48 11.41
N THR A 125 16.37 10.01 10.36
CA THR A 125 17.83 9.97 10.20
C THR A 125 18.22 10.21 8.75
N VAL A 126 19.52 10.41 8.49
CA VAL A 126 20.09 10.54 7.14
C VAL A 126 19.91 9.28 6.28
N GLU A 127 19.63 8.13 6.89
CA GLU A 127 19.34 6.88 6.20
C GLU A 127 17.88 6.79 5.73
N GLY A 128 17.02 7.70 6.17
CA GLY A 128 15.58 7.65 5.90
C GLY A 128 14.81 6.86 6.96
N TRP A 129 13.65 6.35 6.58
CA TRP A 129 12.87 5.42 7.41
C TRP A 129 13.37 3.99 7.19
N LYS A 130 13.40 3.19 8.25
CA LYS A 130 13.79 1.76 8.14
C LYS A 130 12.80 0.97 7.28
N GLY A 131 11.54 1.38 7.28
CA GLY A 131 10.51 0.74 6.45
C GLY A 131 10.06 -0.64 6.94
N HIS A 132 9.19 -1.26 6.11
CA HIS A 132 8.75 -2.65 6.25
C HIS A 132 8.25 -3.00 7.65
N HIS A 133 8.80 -4.00 8.33
CA HIS A 133 8.37 -4.37 9.69
C HIS A 133 8.43 -3.21 10.69
N ALA A 134 9.30 -2.22 10.49
CA ALA A 134 9.35 -1.06 11.37
C ALA A 134 8.07 -0.20 11.32
N TRP A 135 7.21 -0.36 10.31
CA TRP A 135 5.89 0.29 10.26
C TRP A 135 4.86 -0.34 11.17
N ILE A 136 5.07 -1.60 11.60
CA ILE A 136 4.13 -2.38 12.41
C ILE A 136 4.72 -2.60 13.81
N THR A 137 4.20 -1.88 14.77
CA THR A 137 4.54 -2.01 16.19
C THR A 137 3.26 -2.17 17.01
N SER A 138 3.38 -2.52 18.28
CA SER A 138 2.24 -2.60 19.20
C SER A 138 1.46 -1.29 19.33
N SER A 139 2.11 -0.15 19.06
CA SER A 139 1.46 1.18 19.05
C SER A 139 0.94 1.57 17.68
N THR A 140 1.69 1.37 16.61
CA THR A 140 1.30 1.83 15.27
C THR A 140 0.23 0.95 14.62
N PHE A 141 0.22 -0.37 14.85
CA PHE A 141 -0.77 -1.26 14.25
C PHE A 141 -2.22 -0.89 14.61
N PRO A 142 -2.59 -0.71 15.90
CA PRO A 142 -3.93 -0.25 16.25
C PRO A 142 -4.25 1.15 15.71
N LEU A 143 -3.26 2.06 15.66
CA LEU A 143 -3.47 3.40 15.10
C LEU A 143 -3.81 3.36 13.61
N ARG A 144 -3.13 2.51 12.84
CA ARG A 144 -3.37 2.30 11.40
C ARG A 144 -4.81 1.82 11.14
N GLN A 145 -5.27 0.83 11.90
CA GLN A 145 -6.65 0.33 11.80
C GLN A 145 -7.68 1.42 12.14
N ARG A 146 -7.52 2.07 13.29
CA ARG A 146 -8.44 3.14 13.76
C ARG A 146 -8.47 4.34 12.82
N TRP A 147 -7.35 4.65 12.16
CA TRP A 147 -7.32 5.71 11.17
C TRP A 147 -8.16 5.34 9.94
N ALA A 148 -8.00 4.12 9.42
CA ALA A 148 -8.79 3.63 8.27
C ALA A 148 -10.29 3.59 8.59
N GLU A 149 -10.68 3.11 9.79
CA GLU A 149 -12.06 3.12 10.26
C GLU A 149 -12.65 4.53 10.34
N ALA A 150 -11.88 5.48 10.90
CA ALA A 150 -12.33 6.86 11.02
C ALA A 150 -12.58 7.49 9.64
N LEU A 151 -11.72 7.21 8.65
CA LEU A 151 -11.89 7.65 7.27
C LEU A 151 -13.19 7.10 6.66
N ILE A 152 -13.44 5.79 6.79
CA ILE A 152 -14.68 5.14 6.31
C ILE A 152 -15.91 5.77 6.95
N ALA A 153 -15.84 6.07 8.25
CA ALA A 153 -16.93 6.72 8.98
C ALA A 153 -17.10 8.22 8.68
N GLY A 154 -16.22 8.84 7.89
CA GLY A 154 -16.23 10.28 7.62
C GLY A 154 -15.83 11.12 8.82
N ARG A 155 -14.97 10.60 9.70
CA ARG A 155 -14.52 11.28 10.94
C ARG A 155 -13.02 11.46 10.96
N GLN A 156 -12.57 12.47 11.68
CA GLN A 156 -11.16 12.65 11.96
C GLN A 156 -10.70 11.63 13.01
N PHE A 157 -9.54 11.04 12.77
CA PHE A 157 -8.95 10.07 13.68
C PHE A 157 -8.72 10.68 15.09
N GLY A 158 -9.12 9.94 16.11
CA GLY A 158 -8.93 10.33 17.51
C GLY A 158 -9.88 11.40 18.04
N THR A 159 -10.83 11.88 17.23
CA THR A 159 -11.83 12.88 17.63
C THR A 159 -13.24 12.49 17.17
N ALA A 160 -14.26 13.22 17.65
CA ALA A 160 -15.62 13.11 17.12
C ALA A 160 -15.89 14.05 15.94
N ALA A 161 -14.90 14.85 15.52
CA ALA A 161 -15.04 15.80 14.44
C ALA A 161 -15.21 15.10 13.09
N THR A 162 -16.04 15.66 12.22
CA THR A 162 -16.19 15.20 10.84
C THR A 162 -14.93 15.51 10.02
N LEU A 163 -14.63 14.65 9.06
CA LEU A 163 -13.64 14.96 8.03
C LEU A 163 -14.06 16.20 7.25
N LYS A 164 -13.05 16.94 6.79
CA LYS A 164 -13.27 18.13 5.99
C LYS A 164 -12.55 18.04 4.65
N THR A 165 -13.17 18.63 3.64
CA THR A 165 -12.48 18.96 2.39
C THR A 165 -11.54 20.13 2.62
N GLU A 166 -10.64 20.39 1.66
CA GLU A 166 -9.78 21.57 1.68
C GLU A 166 -10.58 22.90 1.73
N ALA A 167 -11.79 22.89 1.19
CA ALA A 167 -12.73 24.03 1.25
C ALA A 167 -13.56 24.10 2.54
N GLY A 168 -13.34 23.19 3.52
CA GLY A 168 -14.02 23.16 4.81
C GLY A 168 -15.40 22.48 4.82
N ALA A 169 -15.87 21.93 3.71
CA ALA A 169 -17.12 21.16 3.67
C ALA A 169 -16.95 19.79 4.36
N ASN A 170 -18.05 19.23 4.88
CA ASN A 170 -18.02 17.88 5.44
C ASN A 170 -17.68 16.85 4.36
N LEU A 171 -16.82 15.91 4.70
CA LEU A 171 -16.37 14.85 3.82
C LEU A 171 -16.74 13.49 4.42
N LYS A 172 -17.40 12.65 3.62
CA LYS A 172 -17.63 11.25 3.92
C LYS A 172 -17.49 10.46 2.62
N PRO A 173 -16.79 9.31 2.62
CA PRO A 173 -16.72 8.46 1.44
C PRO A 173 -18.11 8.00 1.00
N ASP A 174 -18.38 8.04 -0.30
CA ASP A 174 -19.59 7.47 -0.88
C ASP A 174 -19.32 6.00 -1.26
N LEU A 175 -19.50 5.13 -0.28
CA LEU A 175 -19.27 3.68 -0.46
C LEU A 175 -20.30 3.05 -1.39
N VAL A 176 -21.53 3.59 -1.42
CA VAL A 176 -22.60 3.09 -2.30
C VAL A 176 -22.26 3.38 -3.75
N ALA A 177 -21.90 4.64 -4.06
CA ALA A 177 -21.46 5.01 -5.41
C ALA A 177 -20.25 4.18 -5.86
N LEU A 178 -19.28 3.93 -4.97
CA LEU A 178 -18.13 3.09 -5.27
C LEU A 178 -18.56 1.65 -5.61
N VAL A 179 -19.40 1.01 -4.77
CA VAL A 179 -19.81 -0.38 -4.97
C VAL A 179 -20.68 -0.54 -6.21
N ARG A 180 -21.51 0.45 -6.56
CA ARG A 180 -22.28 0.45 -7.82
C ARG A 180 -21.41 0.40 -9.08
N THR A 181 -20.14 0.79 -9.00
CA THR A 181 -19.20 0.66 -10.12
C THR A 181 -18.60 -0.74 -10.27
N LEU A 182 -18.76 -1.60 -9.27
CA LEU A 182 -18.24 -2.96 -9.27
C LEU A 182 -19.20 -3.93 -9.96
N PRO A 183 -18.69 -5.03 -10.53
CA PRO A 183 -19.55 -6.05 -11.13
C PRO A 183 -20.52 -6.67 -10.12
N ASP A 184 -21.68 -7.07 -10.59
CA ASP A 184 -22.67 -7.84 -9.81
C ASP A 184 -23.03 -7.22 -8.44
N ALA A 185 -23.18 -5.89 -8.38
CA ALA A 185 -23.45 -5.16 -7.14
C ALA A 185 -24.77 -5.56 -6.44
N ASN A 186 -25.68 -6.28 -7.12
CA ASN A 186 -26.90 -6.84 -6.55
C ASN A 186 -26.73 -8.27 -6.00
N ASP A 187 -25.56 -8.88 -6.09
CA ASP A 187 -25.20 -10.11 -5.40
C ASP A 187 -24.33 -9.78 -4.18
N PRO A 188 -24.80 -9.98 -2.94
CA PRO A 188 -24.03 -9.62 -1.75
C PRO A 188 -22.73 -10.43 -1.63
N SER A 189 -22.67 -11.65 -2.15
CA SER A 189 -21.46 -12.47 -2.19
C SER A 189 -20.44 -11.90 -3.18
N ALA A 190 -20.89 -11.39 -4.33
CA ALA A 190 -20.03 -10.68 -5.29
C ALA A 190 -19.53 -9.36 -4.71
N VAL A 191 -20.38 -8.61 -4.00
CA VAL A 191 -19.96 -7.36 -3.33
C VAL A 191 -18.85 -7.63 -2.33
N VAL A 192 -18.95 -8.64 -1.47
CA VAL A 192 -17.89 -9.01 -0.52
C VAL A 192 -16.59 -9.32 -1.25
N ARG A 193 -16.63 -10.17 -2.27
CA ARG A 193 -15.45 -10.56 -3.06
C ARG A 193 -14.80 -9.34 -3.73
N ASN A 194 -15.59 -8.54 -4.45
CA ASN A 194 -15.10 -7.42 -5.23
C ASN A 194 -14.53 -6.29 -4.34
N VAL A 195 -15.16 -6.00 -3.20
CA VAL A 195 -14.64 -5.03 -2.22
C VAL A 195 -13.34 -5.54 -1.59
N ALA A 196 -13.25 -6.84 -1.30
CA ALA A 196 -12.02 -7.42 -0.79
C ALA A 196 -10.89 -7.37 -1.84
N GLU A 197 -11.16 -7.70 -3.11
CA GLU A 197 -10.18 -7.60 -4.20
C GLU A 197 -9.70 -6.16 -4.42
N LEU A 198 -10.54 -5.17 -4.15
CA LEU A 198 -10.18 -3.76 -4.24
C LEU A 198 -9.22 -3.32 -3.11
N LEU A 199 -9.33 -3.91 -1.92
CA LEU A 199 -8.65 -3.46 -0.71
C LEU A 199 -7.49 -4.36 -0.28
N LEU A 200 -7.52 -5.64 -0.62
CA LEU A 200 -6.56 -6.65 -0.15
C LEU A 200 -5.71 -7.17 -1.32
N PRO A 201 -4.42 -7.45 -1.09
CA PRO A 201 -3.55 -8.01 -2.13
C PRO A 201 -3.80 -9.50 -2.39
N LEU A 202 -4.41 -10.20 -1.42
CA LEU A 202 -4.66 -11.64 -1.48
C LEU A 202 -6.17 -11.93 -1.52
N PRO A 203 -6.59 -12.99 -2.22
CA PRO A 203 -7.99 -13.41 -2.22
C PRO A 203 -8.41 -13.87 -0.83
N LEU A 204 -9.69 -13.68 -0.52
CA LEU A 204 -10.28 -14.17 0.73
C LEU A 204 -10.31 -15.70 0.76
N THR A 205 -10.11 -16.27 1.93
CA THR A 205 -10.47 -17.67 2.20
C THR A 205 -11.99 -17.84 2.24
N GLN A 206 -12.47 -19.07 2.10
CA GLN A 206 -13.91 -19.36 2.20
C GLN A 206 -14.51 -18.96 3.55
N GLU A 207 -13.76 -19.14 4.63
CA GLU A 207 -14.17 -18.72 5.98
C GLU A 207 -14.28 -17.20 6.08
N GLN A 208 -13.29 -16.45 5.60
CA GLN A 208 -13.33 -14.99 5.56
C GLN A 208 -14.49 -14.47 4.73
N GLN A 209 -14.78 -15.08 3.57
CA GLN A 209 -15.94 -14.72 2.74
C GLN A 209 -17.25 -14.89 3.50
N THR A 210 -17.41 -16.02 4.20
CA THR A 210 -18.63 -16.30 4.99
C THR A 210 -18.82 -15.26 6.09
N VAL A 211 -17.78 -14.98 6.87
CA VAL A 211 -17.84 -14.00 7.98
C VAL A 211 -18.12 -12.59 7.44
N LEU A 212 -17.48 -12.18 6.35
CA LEU A 212 -17.70 -10.85 5.77
C LEU A 212 -19.11 -10.72 5.16
N LEU A 213 -19.65 -11.80 4.61
CA LEU A 213 -21.05 -11.83 4.13
C LEU A 213 -22.04 -11.67 5.27
N GLU A 214 -21.84 -12.37 6.39
CA GLU A 214 -22.67 -12.20 7.60
C GLU A 214 -22.60 -10.75 8.12
N ILE A 215 -21.42 -10.13 8.11
CA ILE A 215 -21.24 -8.73 8.50
C ILE A 215 -21.98 -7.80 7.54
N LEU A 216 -21.88 -8.03 6.22
CA LEU A 216 -22.56 -7.23 5.20
C LEU A 216 -24.07 -7.31 5.37
N LEU A 217 -24.61 -8.51 5.52
CA LEU A 217 -26.04 -8.71 5.63
C LEU A 217 -26.61 -8.27 6.99
N ALA A 218 -25.78 -8.25 8.05
CA ALA A 218 -26.17 -7.85 9.41
C ALA A 218 -27.50 -8.51 9.88
N GLY A 219 -27.64 -9.81 9.59
CA GLY A 219 -28.80 -10.63 9.95
C GLY A 219 -29.98 -10.57 8.97
N ALA A 220 -29.92 -9.79 7.90
CA ALA A 220 -30.90 -9.84 6.83
C ALA A 220 -30.63 -11.04 5.90
N PRO A 221 -31.66 -11.63 5.29
CA PRO A 221 -31.46 -12.64 4.27
C PRO A 221 -30.90 -12.03 2.98
N ASP A 222 -30.15 -12.82 2.23
CA ASP A 222 -29.46 -12.39 1.01
C ASP A 222 -30.38 -11.87 -0.09
N TYR A 223 -31.61 -12.41 -0.19
CA TYR A 223 -32.61 -11.96 -1.17
C TYR A 223 -33.19 -10.55 -0.89
N GLU A 224 -32.97 -9.98 0.31
CA GLU A 224 -33.32 -8.59 0.63
C GLU A 224 -32.25 -7.59 0.19
N TRP A 225 -31.08 -8.08 -0.24
CA TRP A 225 -30.03 -7.20 -0.73
C TRP A 225 -30.45 -6.51 -2.03
N ASN A 226 -30.44 -5.19 -2.00
CA ASN A 226 -30.70 -4.35 -3.18
C ASN A 226 -29.80 -3.11 -3.10
N ILE A 227 -28.82 -3.00 -3.99
CA ILE A 227 -27.85 -1.89 -4.01
C ILE A 227 -28.53 -0.52 -4.25
N GLU A 228 -29.74 -0.47 -4.78
CA GLU A 228 -30.49 0.76 -5.01
C GLU A 228 -31.21 1.27 -3.75
N ASP A 229 -31.31 0.48 -2.70
CA ASP A 229 -31.85 0.91 -1.40
C ASP A 229 -30.76 1.52 -0.53
N ASP A 230 -30.47 2.81 -0.72
CA ASP A 230 -29.44 3.53 0.03
C ASP A 230 -29.62 3.43 1.55
N GLY A 231 -30.85 3.44 2.03
CA GLY A 231 -31.15 3.35 3.47
C GLY A 231 -30.72 2.01 4.06
N PHE A 232 -30.90 0.94 3.31
CA PHE A 232 -30.54 -0.42 3.70
C PHE A 232 -29.04 -0.68 3.53
N VAL A 233 -28.42 -0.28 2.40
CA VAL A 233 -27.05 -0.68 2.06
C VAL A 233 -25.98 0.20 2.68
N THR A 234 -26.21 1.50 2.89
CA THR A 234 -25.18 2.42 3.40
C THR A 234 -24.57 1.98 4.73
N PRO A 235 -25.32 1.65 5.79
CA PRO A 235 -24.74 1.18 7.04
C PRO A 235 -24.02 -0.15 6.88
N ARG A 236 -24.54 -1.06 6.07
CA ARG A 236 -23.99 -2.40 5.82
C ARG A 236 -22.66 -2.36 5.10
N LEU A 237 -22.53 -1.53 4.07
CA LEU A 237 -21.26 -1.26 3.42
C LEU A 237 -20.25 -0.65 4.40
N GLY A 238 -20.68 0.26 5.26
CA GLY A 238 -19.84 0.78 6.34
C GLY A 238 -19.28 -0.33 7.24
N PHE A 239 -20.08 -1.33 7.60
CA PHE A 239 -19.64 -2.49 8.39
C PHE A 239 -18.65 -3.36 7.61
N LEU A 240 -18.94 -3.68 6.34
CA LEU A 240 -18.06 -4.47 5.48
C LEU A 240 -16.69 -3.81 5.31
N PHE A 241 -16.66 -2.55 4.88
CA PHE A 241 -15.40 -1.83 4.68
C PHE A 241 -14.60 -1.72 5.98
N THR A 242 -15.27 -1.45 7.11
CA THR A 242 -14.63 -1.41 8.43
C THR A 242 -14.05 -2.77 8.82
N ALA A 243 -14.76 -3.86 8.57
CA ALA A 243 -14.26 -5.20 8.84
C ALA A 243 -13.00 -5.52 8.02
N ILE A 244 -13.01 -5.21 6.72
CA ILE A 244 -11.88 -5.49 5.82
C ILE A 244 -10.64 -4.66 6.21
N VAL A 245 -10.78 -3.35 6.51
CA VAL A 245 -9.60 -2.54 6.87
C VAL A 245 -9.01 -2.89 8.25
N ARG A 246 -9.73 -3.67 9.06
CA ARG A 246 -9.20 -4.26 10.31
C ARG A 246 -8.41 -5.54 10.10
N MET A 247 -8.54 -6.18 8.95
CA MET A 247 -7.81 -7.42 8.67
C MET A 247 -6.30 -7.15 8.61
N PRO A 248 -5.45 -8.07 9.10
CA PRO A 248 -4.00 -7.96 8.96
C PRO A 248 -3.57 -7.83 7.50
N GLU A 249 -4.24 -8.52 6.58
CA GLU A 249 -3.97 -8.52 5.14
C GLU A 249 -4.13 -7.13 4.51
N PHE A 250 -4.97 -6.26 5.09
CA PHE A 250 -5.10 -4.87 4.63
C PHE A 250 -3.81 -4.05 4.83
N GLN A 251 -2.91 -4.48 5.71
CA GLN A 251 -1.61 -3.82 5.92
C GLN A 251 -0.59 -4.17 4.83
N LEU A 252 -0.90 -5.14 3.97
CA LEU A 252 -0.01 -5.68 2.93
C LEU A 252 -0.33 -5.10 1.55
N MET A 253 0.68 -5.15 0.64
CA MET A 253 0.56 -4.78 -0.76
C MET A 253 1.44 -5.65 -1.65
#